data_a4dc6c39b9b63ed1d8de77ff757e38f8
#
_entry.id   a4dc6c39b9b63ed1d8de77ff757e38f8
#
_cell.length_a   1.000
_cell.length_b   1.000
_cell.length_c   1.000
_cell.angle_alpha   90.00
_cell.angle_beta   90.00
_cell.angle_gamma   90.00
#
_symmetry.space_group_name_H-M   'P 1'
#
loop_
_entity.id
_entity.type
_entity.pdbx_description
1 polymer ?
#
loop_
_entity_poly.entity_id
_entity_poly.type
_entity_poly.pdbx_seq_one_letter_code
_entity_poly.pdbx_strand_id
1 'polypeptide(L)'
;MIRIRYVSQLGLPGQILRYVWTGRILTATLKRILDGQEEELGQEVYDLSALQPEDEVVGVQPEVLPFSPLVSARCTEDETLEVVLLHWYGGGEEPELAEEVLGG
;
A
#
# COMPACT_ATOMS: atom_id res chain seq x y z
N MET A 1 -0.36 16.62 -2.29
CA MET A 1 -0.38 15.97 -0.96
C MET A 1 -0.94 14.56 -1.10
N ILE A 2 -0.36 13.62 -0.41
CA ILE A 2 -0.83 12.23 -0.39
C ILE A 2 -1.15 11.88 1.06
N ARG A 3 -2.39 11.46 1.32
CA ARG A 3 -2.85 11.05 2.64
C ARG A 3 -3.05 9.54 2.63
N ILE A 4 -2.35 8.83 3.50
CA ILE A 4 -2.34 7.37 3.53
C ILE A 4 -2.98 6.88 4.82
N ARG A 5 -3.96 6.00 4.69
CA ARG A 5 -4.55 5.26 5.80
C ARG A 5 -4.20 3.79 5.64
N TYR A 6 -3.97 3.13 6.75
CA TYR A 6 -3.64 1.71 6.74
C TYR A 6 -4.76 0.90 7.37
N VAL A 7 -5.04 -0.25 6.77
CA VAL A 7 -5.92 -1.26 7.34
C VAL A 7 -5.04 -2.41 7.80
N SER A 8 -5.04 -2.69 9.10
CA SER A 8 -4.23 -3.78 9.64
C SER A 8 -4.81 -5.13 9.24
N GLN A 9 -3.93 -6.05 8.87
CA GLN A 9 -4.31 -7.42 8.52
C GLN A 9 -3.22 -8.37 8.99
N LEU A 10 -3.62 -9.50 9.57
CA LEU A 10 -2.67 -10.54 9.95
C LEU A 10 -2.07 -11.14 8.67
N GLY A 11 -0.77 -10.95 8.50
CA GLY A 11 -0.04 -11.47 7.35
C GLY A 11 0.38 -12.92 7.54
N LEU A 12 0.96 -13.48 6.48
CA LEU A 12 1.55 -14.82 6.56
C LEU A 12 2.86 -14.77 7.34
N PRO A 13 3.20 -15.82 8.11
CA PRO A 13 4.43 -15.83 8.88
C PRO A 13 5.66 -15.57 8.01
N GLY A 14 6.53 -14.68 8.45
CA GLY A 14 7.75 -14.33 7.76
C GLY A 14 7.59 -13.48 6.51
N GLN A 15 6.39 -13.02 6.19
CA GLN A 15 6.15 -12.17 5.05
C GLN A 15 5.81 -10.75 5.48
N ILE A 16 6.30 -9.77 4.73
CA ILE A 16 6.07 -8.35 4.98
C ILE A 16 5.73 -7.63 3.68
N LEU A 17 5.03 -6.51 3.83
CA LEU A 17 4.75 -5.60 2.72
C LEU A 17 5.56 -4.33 2.91
N ARG A 18 6.19 -3.87 1.83
CA ARG A 18 6.93 -2.60 1.80
C ARG A 18 6.32 -1.70 0.72
N TYR A 19 6.22 -0.41 1.02
CA TYR A 19 5.69 0.57 0.09
C TYR A 19 6.71 1.66 -0.17
N VAL A 20 6.87 2.01 -1.45
CA VAL A 20 7.74 3.10 -1.87
C VAL A 20 6.93 4.03 -2.77
N TRP A 21 7.01 5.32 -2.51
CA TRP A 21 6.35 6.34 -3.31
C TRP A 21 7.37 7.11 -4.14
N THR A 22 7.09 7.26 -5.43
CA THR A 22 7.85 8.14 -6.32
C THR A 22 6.83 9.08 -6.97
N GLY A 23 6.71 10.31 -6.43
CA GLY A 23 5.60 11.18 -6.81
C GLY A 23 4.27 10.53 -6.42
N ARG A 24 3.41 10.28 -7.39
CA ARG A 24 2.14 9.60 -7.20
C ARG A 24 2.15 8.16 -7.72
N ILE A 25 3.33 7.60 -7.91
CA ILE A 25 3.49 6.19 -8.30
C ILE A 25 3.83 5.39 -7.05
N LEU A 26 2.99 4.43 -6.72
CA LEU A 26 3.16 3.55 -5.57
C LEU A 26 3.72 2.22 -6.03
N THR A 27 4.79 1.78 -5.39
CA THR A 27 5.32 0.44 -5.58
C THR A 27 5.12 -0.35 -4.30
N ALA A 28 4.36 -1.43 -4.37
CA ALA A 28 4.11 -2.34 -3.26
C ALA A 28 4.91 -3.62 -3.49
N THR A 29 5.78 -3.95 -2.54
CA THR A 29 6.65 -5.13 -2.64
C THR A 29 6.31 -6.11 -1.53
N LEU A 30 6.05 -7.36 -1.92
CA LEU A 30 5.89 -8.46 -0.98
C LEU A 30 7.24 -9.13 -0.79
N LYS A 31 7.69 -9.22 0.45
CA LYS A 31 8.97 -9.83 0.80
C LYS A 31 8.78 -10.92 1.85
N ARG A 32 9.69 -11.88 1.84
CA ARG A 32 9.77 -12.93 2.85
C ARG A 32 11.08 -12.77 3.60
N ILE A 33 11.01 -12.85 4.92
CA ILE A 33 12.19 -12.83 5.76
C ILE A 33 12.59 -14.27 6.07
N LEU A 34 13.79 -14.66 5.66
CA LEU A 34 14.34 -16.00 5.87
C LEU A 34 15.77 -15.86 6.35
N ASP A 35 16.06 -16.43 7.53
CA ASP A 35 17.40 -16.38 8.15
C ASP A 35 17.95 -14.96 8.26
N GLY A 36 17.10 -14.00 8.57
CA GLY A 36 17.49 -12.61 8.71
C GLY A 36 17.67 -11.85 7.40
N GLN A 37 17.38 -12.50 6.26
CA GLN A 37 17.48 -11.85 4.95
C GLN A 37 16.10 -11.66 4.34
N GLU A 38 15.93 -10.56 3.62
CA GLU A 38 14.70 -10.28 2.91
C GLU A 38 14.78 -10.79 1.47
N GLU A 39 13.78 -11.55 1.05
CA GLU A 39 13.66 -12.05 -0.32
C GLU A 39 12.40 -11.47 -0.95
N GLU A 40 12.55 -10.83 -2.10
CA GLU A 40 11.40 -10.28 -2.82
C GLU A 40 10.60 -11.41 -3.46
N LEU A 41 9.30 -11.48 -3.15
CA LEU A 41 8.39 -12.47 -3.71
C LEU A 41 7.60 -11.92 -4.90
N GLY A 42 7.36 -10.63 -4.94
CA GLY A 42 6.64 -9.98 -6.02
C GLY A 42 6.47 -8.49 -5.77
N GLN A 43 6.10 -7.77 -6.82
CA GLN A 43 5.97 -6.33 -6.77
C GLN A 43 4.80 -5.88 -7.65
N GLU A 44 4.00 -4.96 -7.12
CA GLU A 44 2.92 -4.31 -7.85
C GLU A 44 3.21 -2.82 -7.95
N VAL A 45 3.01 -2.25 -9.13
CA VAL A 45 3.19 -0.82 -9.36
C VAL A 45 1.85 -0.20 -9.71
N TYR A 46 1.49 0.87 -9.01
CA TYR A 46 0.25 1.61 -9.23
C TYR A 46 0.60 3.04 -9.60
N ASP A 47 0.28 3.43 -10.83
CA ASP A 47 0.44 4.82 -11.27
C ASP A 47 -0.85 5.58 -10.95
N LEU A 48 -0.84 6.31 -9.84
CA LEU A 48 -1.99 7.07 -9.38
C LEU A 48 -1.95 8.52 -9.86
N SER A 49 -0.96 8.87 -10.68
CA SER A 49 -0.83 10.22 -11.23
C SER A 49 -1.94 10.55 -12.24
N ALA A 50 -2.57 9.53 -12.80
CA ALA A 50 -3.67 9.71 -13.76
C ALA A 50 -5.00 10.02 -13.09
N LEU A 51 -5.12 9.89 -11.76
CA LEU A 51 -6.35 10.22 -11.06
C LEU A 51 -6.59 11.73 -11.04
N GLN A 52 -7.76 12.12 -11.47
CA GLN A 52 -8.19 13.51 -11.47
C GLN A 52 -9.07 13.80 -10.26
N PRO A 53 -9.29 15.07 -9.91
CA PRO A 53 -10.21 15.40 -8.82
C PRO A 53 -11.55 14.67 -8.97
N GLU A 54 -12.02 14.09 -7.87
CA GLU A 54 -13.25 13.30 -7.77
C GLU A 54 -13.17 11.89 -8.37
N ASP A 55 -12.03 11.48 -8.94
CA ASP A 55 -11.84 10.11 -9.38
C ASP A 55 -11.59 9.20 -8.17
N GLU A 56 -12.12 7.98 -8.25
CA GLU A 56 -11.96 6.97 -7.21
C GLU A 56 -11.68 5.61 -7.83
N VAL A 57 -10.77 4.87 -7.19
CA VAL A 57 -10.43 3.49 -7.60
C VAL A 57 -10.65 2.58 -6.40
N VAL A 58 -11.45 1.55 -6.56
CA VAL A 58 -11.71 0.52 -5.55
C VAL A 58 -11.61 -0.86 -6.18
N GLY A 59 -11.25 -1.86 -5.38
CA GLY A 59 -11.22 -3.23 -5.84
C GLY A 59 -10.21 -3.50 -6.95
N VAL A 60 -9.03 -2.90 -6.86
CA VAL A 60 -7.97 -3.07 -7.86
C VAL A 60 -7.53 -4.53 -7.91
N GLN A 61 -7.53 -5.11 -9.13
CA GLN A 61 -7.08 -6.50 -9.32
C GLN A 61 -5.55 -6.56 -9.32
N PRO A 62 -4.95 -7.44 -8.51
CA PRO A 62 -3.50 -7.62 -8.55
C PRO A 62 -3.07 -8.35 -9.82
N GLU A 63 -1.94 -7.95 -10.39
CA GLU A 63 -1.36 -8.59 -11.57
C GLU A 63 -0.25 -9.59 -11.20
N VAL A 64 0.48 -9.31 -10.14
CA VAL A 64 1.65 -10.09 -9.72
C VAL A 64 1.43 -10.72 -8.35
N LEU A 65 0.91 -9.95 -7.39
CA LEU A 65 0.73 -10.43 -6.02
C LEU A 65 -0.55 -11.26 -5.89
N PRO A 66 -0.62 -12.20 -4.92
CA PRO A 66 -1.81 -13.02 -4.71
C PRO A 66 -2.97 -12.27 -4.07
N PHE A 67 -2.80 -11.02 -3.74
CA PHE A 67 -3.81 -10.17 -3.12
C PHE A 67 -3.55 -8.72 -3.53
N SER A 68 -4.53 -7.84 -3.30
CA SER A 68 -4.37 -6.42 -3.61
C SER A 68 -3.97 -5.64 -2.35
N PRO A 69 -2.73 -5.13 -2.27
CA PRO A 69 -2.33 -4.30 -1.14
C PRO A 69 -2.96 -2.90 -1.17
N LEU A 70 -3.38 -2.44 -2.34
CA LEU A 70 -4.11 -1.18 -2.48
C LEU A 70 -5.60 -1.44 -2.31
N VAL A 71 -6.19 -0.97 -1.20
CA VAL A 71 -7.61 -1.16 -0.92
C VAL A 71 -8.44 -0.18 -1.72
N SER A 72 -8.06 1.08 -1.70
CA SER A 72 -8.74 2.12 -2.48
C SER A 72 -7.84 3.33 -2.63
N ALA A 73 -8.13 4.15 -3.63
CA ALA A 73 -7.47 5.42 -3.86
C ALA A 73 -8.49 6.39 -4.45
N ARG A 74 -8.43 7.64 -4.02
CA ARG A 74 -9.26 8.67 -4.62
C ARG A 74 -8.54 10.02 -4.59
N CYS A 75 -8.86 10.86 -5.55
CA CYS A 75 -8.36 12.21 -5.63
C CYS A 75 -9.47 13.19 -5.21
N THR A 76 -9.18 14.04 -4.25
CA THR A 76 -10.17 15.03 -3.78
C THR A 76 -10.21 16.26 -4.67
N GLU A 77 -11.17 17.17 -4.40
CA GLU A 77 -11.32 18.40 -5.19
C GLU A 77 -10.09 19.31 -5.13
N ASP A 78 -9.33 19.26 -4.04
CA ASP A 78 -8.11 20.05 -3.87
C ASP A 78 -6.85 19.29 -4.34
N GLU A 79 -7.04 18.25 -5.13
CA GLU A 79 -5.96 17.40 -5.68
C GLU A 79 -5.17 16.64 -4.62
N THR A 80 -5.74 16.39 -3.45
CA THR A 80 -5.14 15.52 -2.45
C THR A 80 -5.47 14.07 -2.81
N LEU A 81 -4.45 13.25 -2.87
CA LEU A 81 -4.61 11.82 -3.10
C LEU A 81 -4.82 11.11 -1.76
N GLU A 82 -5.99 10.52 -1.58
CA GLU A 82 -6.30 9.73 -0.39
C GLU A 82 -6.22 8.26 -0.74
N VAL A 83 -5.38 7.51 -0.01
CA VAL A 83 -5.06 6.11 -0.32
C VAL A 83 -5.26 5.26 0.92
N VAL A 84 -5.85 4.08 0.74
CA VAL A 84 -5.98 3.08 1.80
C VAL A 84 -5.17 1.86 1.41
N LEU A 85 -4.22 1.49 2.26
CA LEU A 85 -3.30 0.38 2.01
C LEU A 85 -3.42 -0.67 3.12
N LEU A 86 -3.12 -1.92 2.78
CA LEU A 86 -3.01 -2.98 3.76
C LEU A 86 -1.69 -2.85 4.53
N HIS A 87 -1.74 -3.09 5.83
CA HIS A 87 -0.54 -3.20 6.65
C HIS A 87 -0.54 -4.57 7.32
N TRP A 88 0.41 -5.42 6.94
CA TRP A 88 0.54 -6.75 7.52
C TRP A 88 1.35 -6.69 8.81
N TYR A 89 0.87 -7.40 9.83
CA TYR A 89 1.60 -7.58 11.07
C TYR A 89 1.79 -9.07 11.35
N GLY A 90 2.87 -9.41 12.06
CA GLY A 90 3.14 -10.79 12.45
C GLY A 90 2.24 -11.23 13.60
N GLY A 91 2.13 -12.54 13.81
CA GLY A 91 1.29 -13.09 14.85
C GLY A 91 1.67 -12.60 16.24
N GLY A 92 0.94 -11.70 16.77
CA GLY A 92 1.16 -11.05 18.05
C GLY A 92 0.14 -9.97 18.23
N GLU A 93 0.60 -8.79 18.62
CA GLU A 93 -0.29 -7.66 18.80
C GLU A 93 -0.52 -6.91 17.49
N GLU A 94 -1.75 -6.48 17.27
CA GLU A 94 -2.08 -5.61 16.17
C GLU A 94 -1.36 -4.26 16.39
N PRO A 95 -0.59 -3.77 15.40
CA PRO A 95 0.10 -2.51 15.55
C PRO A 95 -0.85 -1.34 15.57
N GLU A 96 -0.49 -0.29 16.32
CA GLU A 96 -1.19 0.97 16.28
C GLU A 96 -0.80 1.67 14.98
N LEU A 97 -1.78 1.91 14.11
CA LEU A 97 -1.54 2.51 12.81
C LEU A 97 -1.91 3.98 12.82
N ALA A 98 -0.99 4.80 12.40
CA ALA A 98 -1.20 6.24 12.26
C ALA A 98 -1.40 6.58 10.78
N GLU A 99 -2.20 7.61 10.52
CA GLU A 99 -2.35 8.16 9.19
C GLU A 99 -1.07 8.91 8.81
N GLU A 100 -0.57 8.68 7.60
CA GLU A 100 0.61 9.37 7.09
C GLU A 100 0.20 10.41 6.05
N VAL A 101 0.93 11.52 6.01
CA VAL A 101 0.73 12.56 5.00
C VAL A 101 2.07 12.83 4.32
N LEU A 102 2.09 12.68 3.00
CA LEU A 102 3.26 12.95 2.19
C LEU A 102 3.02 14.21 1.36
N GLY A 103 4.02 15.08 1.32
CA GLY A 103 4.01 16.22 0.41
C GLY A 103 4.33 15.74 -0.99
N GLY A 104 3.46 15.99 -1.94
CA GLY A 104 3.74 15.50 -3.27
C GLY A 104 2.88 16.10 -4.35
#